data_fba84668a1c3cd24b6031717c27b956a
#
_entry.id   fba84668a1c3cd24b6031717c27b956a
#
_cell.length_a   1.000
_cell.length_b   1.000
_cell.length_c   1.000
_cell.angle_alpha   90.00
_cell.angle_beta   90.00
_cell.angle_gamma   90.00
#
_symmetry.space_group_name_H-M   'P 1'
#
loop_
_entity.id
_entity.type
_entity.pdbx_description
1 polymer ?
#
loop_
_entity_poly.entity_id
_entity_poly.type
_entity_poly.pdbx_seq_one_letter_code
_entity_poly.pdbx_strand_id
1 'polypeptide(L)'
;MRQEAGYLFTRVLIFSLVFAAAICRAEKSGDEPALTFFGWSDQHIQTSGEGSHLVPAIEAMNALPGTPYPDRIGGTVGRPAFVFGCGDITEWPTRAARDTYDGLITKRLKWPAYDIVGNHDEGGLSPSETIKDYLISRHKALCYTFDKCGVHFVALYSRYDESLNAPAQPIAKEALDFLRRDLAKQPKGTPTVVAAHHCFDSMTNRDELIDAFADANVILVLGGHYHQAKVDSARGVYFVELPSPELKGLGEFTVVRITSDRLVAIPYNYRSKKWSEGAKKVLDAAIKGPSREALSRAVQPPE
;
A
#
# COMPACT_ATOMS: atom_id res chain seq x y z
N MET A 1 -55.45 21.52 -44.10
CA MET A 1 -56.13 20.43 -43.38
C MET A 1 -55.04 19.49 -42.88
N ARG A 2 -55.07 19.25 -41.57
CA ARG A 2 -54.31 18.30 -40.73
C ARG A 2 -52.78 18.46 -40.68
N GLN A 3 -52.38 19.06 -39.58
CA GLN A 3 -51.08 18.96 -38.91
C GLN A 3 -50.89 17.54 -38.41
N GLU A 4 -49.67 16.99 -38.57
CA GLU A 4 -49.19 15.88 -37.75
C GLU A 4 -47.92 16.32 -37.03
N ALA A 5 -47.98 16.30 -35.70
CA ALA A 5 -46.89 16.63 -34.81
C ALA A 5 -45.99 15.42 -34.61
N GLY A 6 -44.73 15.52 -35.00
CA GLY A 6 -43.71 14.51 -34.71
C GLY A 6 -43.11 14.69 -33.31
N TYR A 7 -43.32 13.73 -32.42
CA TYR A 7 -42.71 13.68 -31.11
C TYR A 7 -41.23 13.23 -31.22
N LEU A 8 -40.33 14.13 -30.82
CA LEU A 8 -38.91 13.86 -30.71
C LEU A 8 -38.66 13.17 -29.35
N PHE A 9 -38.40 11.86 -29.36
CA PHE A 9 -37.98 11.12 -28.17
C PHE A 9 -36.49 11.36 -27.92
N THR A 10 -36.18 12.22 -26.95
CA THR A 10 -34.82 12.37 -26.42
C THR A 10 -34.49 11.17 -25.51
N ARG A 11 -33.67 10.26 -26.00
CA ARG A 11 -33.11 9.19 -25.17
C ARG A 11 -32.02 9.77 -24.29
N VAL A 12 -32.32 9.92 -22.99
CA VAL A 12 -31.34 10.19 -21.97
C VAL A 12 -30.57 8.90 -21.71
N LEU A 13 -29.30 8.83 -22.14
CA LEU A 13 -28.37 7.77 -21.74
C LEU A 13 -27.95 8.04 -20.28
N ILE A 14 -28.48 7.27 -19.35
CA ILE A 14 -28.00 7.22 -17.97
C ILE A 14 -26.75 6.35 -17.99
N PHE A 15 -25.57 6.98 -17.89
CA PHE A 15 -24.33 6.28 -17.58
C PHE A 15 -24.37 5.90 -16.10
N SER A 16 -24.69 4.65 -15.82
CA SER A 16 -24.51 4.06 -14.48
C SER A 16 -23.02 3.88 -14.25
N LEU A 17 -22.41 4.76 -13.45
CA LEU A 17 -21.10 4.51 -12.84
C LEU A 17 -21.26 3.34 -11.86
N VAL A 18 -20.85 2.17 -12.29
CA VAL A 18 -20.68 1.02 -11.38
C VAL A 18 -19.38 1.25 -10.62
N PHE A 19 -19.47 1.84 -9.45
CA PHE A 19 -18.42 1.77 -8.44
C PHE A 19 -18.31 0.31 -8.00
N ALA A 20 -17.26 -0.38 -8.47
CA ALA A 20 -16.91 -1.69 -7.95
C ALA A 20 -16.43 -1.52 -6.51
N ALA A 21 -17.34 -1.63 -5.54
CA ALA A 21 -16.98 -1.80 -4.14
C ALA A 21 -16.18 -3.09 -4.03
N ALA A 22 -14.87 -2.98 -3.76
CA ALA A 22 -14.01 -4.13 -3.51
C ALA A 22 -14.51 -4.84 -2.25
N ILE A 23 -15.24 -5.93 -2.45
CA ILE A 23 -15.86 -6.72 -1.39
C ILE A 23 -14.76 -7.48 -0.65
N CYS A 24 -14.55 -7.18 0.60
CA CYS A 24 -13.79 -8.01 1.54
C CYS A 24 -14.65 -9.26 1.83
N ARG A 25 -14.53 -10.29 1.00
CA ARG A 25 -15.31 -11.53 1.13
C ARG A 25 -14.61 -12.42 2.14
N ALA A 26 -15.23 -12.63 3.28
CA ALA A 26 -14.85 -13.74 4.15
C ALA A 26 -15.13 -15.04 3.39
N GLU A 27 -14.08 -15.80 3.08
CA GLU A 27 -14.23 -17.12 2.49
C GLU A 27 -14.87 -18.06 3.52
N LYS A 28 -15.69 -19.01 3.04
CA LYS A 28 -16.37 -20.05 3.83
C LYS A 28 -15.41 -21.16 4.33
N SER A 29 -14.18 -20.83 4.67
CA SER A 29 -13.32 -21.66 5.49
C SER A 29 -13.46 -21.09 6.91
N GLY A 30 -13.52 -21.89 7.96
CA GLY A 30 -13.69 -21.46 9.36
C GLY A 30 -12.62 -20.50 9.87
N ASP A 31 -12.00 -19.73 9.00
CA ASP A 31 -10.99 -18.73 9.27
C ASP A 31 -11.63 -17.44 9.78
N GLU A 32 -11.00 -16.86 10.76
CA GLU A 32 -11.39 -15.58 11.34
C GLU A 32 -11.40 -14.48 10.26
N PRO A 33 -12.39 -13.56 10.28
CA PRO A 33 -12.38 -12.43 9.36
C PRO A 33 -11.08 -11.65 9.43
N ALA A 34 -10.47 -11.39 8.29
CA ALA A 34 -9.18 -10.72 8.19
C ALA A 34 -9.14 -9.74 7.02
N LEU A 35 -8.41 -8.62 7.22
CA LEU A 35 -7.95 -7.79 6.14
C LEU A 35 -6.61 -8.35 5.62
N THR A 36 -6.56 -8.71 4.35
CA THR A 36 -5.32 -9.06 3.66
C THR A 36 -4.99 -7.97 2.64
N PHE A 37 -3.73 -7.57 2.56
CA PHE A 37 -3.21 -6.75 1.48
C PHE A 37 -1.75 -7.13 1.17
N PHE A 38 -1.26 -6.74 0.00
CA PHE A 38 0.13 -6.94 -0.37
C PHE A 38 0.89 -5.62 -0.28
N GLY A 39 2.17 -5.71 0.09
CA GLY A 39 3.09 -4.59 0.14
C GLY A 39 4.31 -4.84 -0.72
N TRP A 40 4.72 -3.88 -1.51
CA TRP A 40 5.97 -3.81 -2.23
C TRP A 40 6.53 -2.39 -2.21
N SER A 41 7.79 -2.23 -2.55
CA SER A 41 8.47 -0.93 -2.64
C SER A 41 9.59 -1.02 -3.67
N ASP A 42 10.13 0.11 -4.06
CA ASP A 42 11.35 0.16 -4.86
C ASP A 42 11.23 -0.66 -6.16
N GLN A 43 10.19 -0.35 -6.95
CA GLN A 43 9.90 -1.05 -8.20
C GLN A 43 10.91 -0.71 -9.30
N HIS A 44 11.51 0.48 -9.28
CA HIS A 44 12.59 0.94 -10.16
C HIS A 44 12.37 0.64 -11.64
N ILE A 45 11.22 1.06 -12.17
CA ILE A 45 11.00 1.04 -13.63
C ILE A 45 12.05 1.95 -14.28
N GLN A 46 12.77 1.43 -15.24
CA GLN A 46 13.86 2.15 -15.89
C GLN A 46 13.37 3.41 -16.62
N THR A 47 14.26 4.38 -16.81
CA THR A 47 13.96 5.63 -17.52
C THR A 47 13.44 5.43 -18.94
N SER A 48 13.85 4.35 -19.59
CA SER A 48 13.35 3.92 -20.90
C SER A 48 11.90 3.44 -20.90
N GLY A 49 11.31 3.20 -19.70
CA GLY A 49 10.04 2.53 -19.55
C GLY A 49 10.15 1.00 -19.47
N GLU A 50 11.37 0.44 -19.42
CA GLU A 50 11.54 -0.99 -19.18
C GLU A 50 11.13 -1.34 -17.74
N GLY A 51 10.10 -2.18 -17.59
CA GLY A 51 9.51 -2.58 -16.32
C GLY A 51 8.99 -4.02 -16.33
N SER A 52 9.40 -4.84 -17.34
CA SER A 52 8.96 -6.22 -17.49
C SER A 52 9.34 -7.10 -16.28
N HIS A 53 10.36 -6.71 -15.52
CA HIS A 53 10.79 -7.39 -14.30
C HIS A 53 9.69 -7.39 -13.21
N LEU A 54 8.70 -6.50 -13.26
CA LEU A 54 7.58 -6.48 -12.32
C LEU A 54 6.48 -7.49 -12.67
N VAL A 55 6.43 -7.96 -13.93
CA VAL A 55 5.38 -8.88 -14.38
C VAL A 55 5.31 -10.15 -13.54
N PRO A 56 6.42 -10.85 -13.22
CA PRO A 56 6.36 -12.05 -12.39
C PRO A 56 5.83 -11.79 -10.97
N ALA A 57 6.15 -10.62 -10.38
CA ALA A 57 5.62 -10.23 -9.07
C ALA A 57 4.10 -10.03 -9.12
N ILE A 58 3.61 -9.32 -10.13
CA ILE A 58 2.17 -9.07 -10.36
C ILE A 58 1.41 -10.38 -10.59
N GLU A 59 1.94 -11.27 -11.42
CA GLU A 59 1.34 -12.58 -11.68
C GLU A 59 1.27 -13.43 -10.41
N ALA A 60 2.33 -13.40 -9.60
CA ALA A 60 2.35 -14.06 -8.30
C ALA A 60 1.31 -13.47 -7.34
N MET A 61 1.23 -12.14 -7.21
CA MET A 61 0.19 -11.46 -6.40
C MET A 61 -1.22 -11.86 -6.86
N ASN A 62 -1.43 -11.98 -8.16
CA ASN A 62 -2.72 -12.36 -8.72
C ASN A 62 -3.10 -13.83 -8.46
N ALA A 63 -2.11 -14.70 -8.27
CA ALA A 63 -2.30 -16.14 -8.11
C ALA A 63 -2.21 -16.61 -6.63
N LEU A 64 -1.68 -15.79 -5.73
CA LEU A 64 -1.36 -16.19 -4.35
C LEU A 64 -2.59 -16.46 -3.44
N PRO A 65 -3.75 -15.80 -3.59
CA PRO A 65 -4.91 -16.09 -2.76
C PRO A 65 -5.27 -17.58 -2.73
N GLY A 66 -5.56 -18.10 -1.52
CA GLY A 66 -5.81 -19.54 -1.29
C GLY A 66 -4.55 -20.38 -1.01
N THR A 67 -3.35 -19.80 -1.17
CA THR A 67 -2.09 -20.50 -0.82
C THR A 67 -1.96 -20.62 0.71
N PRO A 68 -1.60 -21.80 1.26
CA PRO A 68 -1.35 -21.94 2.69
C PRO A 68 -0.20 -21.04 3.16
N TYR A 69 -0.38 -20.42 4.31
CA TYR A 69 0.74 -19.85 5.06
C TYR A 69 1.62 -20.96 5.65
N PRO A 70 2.86 -20.65 6.12
CA PRO A 70 3.62 -21.58 6.98
C PRO A 70 2.78 -22.03 8.19
N ASP A 71 2.99 -23.28 8.65
CA ASP A 71 2.21 -23.91 9.73
C ASP A 71 2.12 -23.04 11.00
N ARG A 72 3.21 -22.36 11.36
CA ARG A 72 3.27 -21.47 12.54
C ARG A 72 2.35 -20.25 12.45
N ILE A 73 2.01 -19.82 11.22
CA ILE A 73 1.07 -18.72 10.97
C ILE A 73 -0.34 -19.28 10.83
N GLY A 74 -0.48 -20.37 10.09
CA GLY A 74 -1.73 -21.08 9.86
C GLY A 74 -2.71 -20.36 8.91
N GLY A 75 -3.66 -21.11 8.41
CA GLY A 75 -4.67 -20.61 7.47
C GLY A 75 -4.14 -20.42 6.04
N THR A 76 -4.88 -19.70 5.22
CA THR A 76 -4.59 -19.44 3.81
C THR A 76 -4.55 -17.95 3.54
N VAL A 77 -3.85 -17.55 2.47
CA VAL A 77 -3.82 -16.16 2.00
C VAL A 77 -5.21 -15.77 1.53
N GLY A 78 -5.82 -14.83 2.20
CA GLY A 78 -7.11 -14.26 1.81
C GLY A 78 -7.00 -13.45 0.52
N ARG A 79 -8.15 -13.13 -0.08
CA ARG A 79 -8.21 -12.20 -1.19
C ARG A 79 -7.72 -10.81 -0.74
N PRO A 80 -6.67 -10.23 -1.36
CA PRO A 80 -6.18 -8.94 -0.95
C PRO A 80 -7.18 -7.83 -1.30
N ALA A 81 -7.37 -6.91 -0.38
CA ALA A 81 -8.20 -5.72 -0.59
C ALA A 81 -7.52 -4.72 -1.53
N PHE A 82 -6.18 -4.70 -1.54
CA PHE A 82 -5.35 -3.81 -2.36
C PHE A 82 -3.87 -4.24 -2.32
N VAL A 83 -3.06 -3.54 -3.12
CA VAL A 83 -1.59 -3.56 -3.03
C VAL A 83 -1.13 -2.18 -2.59
N PHE A 84 -0.18 -2.10 -1.65
CA PHE A 84 0.41 -0.86 -1.18
C PHE A 84 1.85 -0.73 -1.67
N GLY A 85 2.13 0.32 -2.43
CA GLY A 85 3.46 0.66 -2.93
C GLY A 85 4.10 1.74 -2.09
N CYS A 86 5.25 1.44 -1.48
CA CYS A 86 5.94 2.36 -0.58
C CYS A 86 7.06 3.18 -1.26
N GLY A 87 6.84 3.62 -2.50
CA GLY A 87 7.72 4.56 -3.20
C GLY A 87 8.80 3.91 -4.07
N ASP A 88 9.57 4.75 -4.74
CA ASP A 88 10.57 4.39 -5.75
C ASP A 88 9.96 3.52 -6.86
N ILE A 89 8.85 4.02 -7.40
CA ILE A 89 8.14 3.41 -8.53
C ILE A 89 9.05 3.38 -9.74
N THR A 90 9.85 4.44 -9.91
CA THR A 90 10.75 4.61 -11.06
C THR A 90 12.20 4.70 -10.60
N GLU A 91 13.12 4.22 -11.44
CA GLU A 91 14.57 4.49 -11.26
C GLU A 91 14.85 6.00 -11.30
N TRP A 92 14.27 6.68 -12.29
CA TRP A 92 14.16 8.12 -12.39
C TRP A 92 12.87 8.48 -13.12
N PRO A 93 12.19 9.58 -12.75
CA PRO A 93 10.85 9.90 -13.23
C PRO A 93 10.86 10.33 -14.69
N THR A 94 10.38 9.47 -15.56
CA THR A 94 10.08 9.77 -16.96
C THR A 94 8.64 9.45 -17.29
N ARG A 95 8.13 10.05 -18.36
CA ARG A 95 6.79 9.72 -18.87
C ARG A 95 6.71 8.24 -19.27
N ALA A 96 7.75 7.69 -19.89
CA ALA A 96 7.79 6.29 -20.31
C ALA A 96 7.70 5.35 -19.10
N ALA A 97 8.45 5.62 -18.02
CA ALA A 97 8.39 4.83 -16.79
C ALA A 97 7.02 4.92 -16.12
N ARG A 98 6.45 6.13 -16.02
CA ARG A 98 5.09 6.34 -15.51
C ARG A 98 4.03 5.56 -16.30
N ASP A 99 4.06 5.65 -17.64
CA ASP A 99 3.07 5.01 -18.50
C ASP A 99 3.17 3.48 -18.43
N THR A 100 4.39 2.95 -18.27
CA THR A 100 4.62 1.52 -18.01
C THR A 100 4.01 1.11 -16.69
N TYR A 101 4.28 1.85 -15.60
CA TYR A 101 3.70 1.56 -14.29
C TYR A 101 2.17 1.57 -14.35
N ASP A 102 1.60 2.62 -14.90
CA ASP A 102 0.14 2.73 -15.05
C ASP A 102 -0.43 1.53 -15.81
N GLY A 103 0.20 1.16 -16.92
CA GLY A 103 -0.21 -0.01 -17.70
C GLY A 103 -0.12 -1.33 -16.92
N LEU A 104 0.89 -1.50 -16.08
CA LEU A 104 1.06 -2.70 -15.26
C LEU A 104 -0.03 -2.81 -14.19
N ILE A 105 -0.27 -1.73 -13.43
CA ILE A 105 -1.24 -1.79 -12.33
C ILE A 105 -2.69 -1.73 -12.79
N THR A 106 -2.99 -1.10 -13.94
CA THR A 106 -4.37 -0.99 -14.44
C THR A 106 -4.80 -2.16 -15.31
N LYS A 107 -3.85 -2.80 -16.03
CA LYS A 107 -4.17 -3.85 -17.00
C LYS A 107 -3.77 -5.25 -16.56
N ARG A 108 -2.79 -5.39 -15.66
CA ARG A 108 -2.28 -6.69 -15.23
C ARG A 108 -2.55 -7.02 -13.78
N LEU A 109 -2.46 -6.04 -12.86
CA LEU A 109 -2.76 -6.26 -11.46
C LEU A 109 -4.28 -6.37 -11.26
N LYS A 110 -4.73 -7.40 -10.54
CA LYS A 110 -6.17 -7.61 -10.27
C LYS A 110 -6.71 -6.77 -9.10
N TRP A 111 -5.83 -6.15 -8.34
CA TRP A 111 -6.15 -5.49 -7.07
C TRP A 111 -5.95 -3.98 -7.20
N PRO A 112 -6.76 -3.15 -6.52
CA PRO A 112 -6.46 -1.72 -6.44
C PRO A 112 -5.05 -1.46 -5.92
N ALA A 113 -4.34 -0.48 -6.47
CA ALA A 113 -3.04 -0.07 -5.97
C ALA A 113 -3.12 1.30 -5.32
N TYR A 114 -2.48 1.43 -4.14
CA TYR A 114 -2.24 2.69 -3.43
C TYR A 114 -0.74 2.88 -3.34
N ASP A 115 -0.25 4.06 -3.69
CA ASP A 115 1.17 4.30 -3.84
C ASP A 115 1.58 5.61 -3.17
N ILE A 116 2.82 5.67 -2.69
CA ILE A 116 3.46 6.90 -2.22
C ILE A 116 4.69 7.22 -3.07
N VAL A 117 5.20 8.44 -2.95
CA VAL A 117 6.42 8.88 -3.63
C VAL A 117 7.64 8.39 -2.84
N GLY A 118 8.67 7.88 -3.55
CA GLY A 118 10.00 7.66 -3.01
C GLY A 118 11.01 8.71 -3.52
N ASN A 119 12.27 8.63 -3.08
CA ASN A 119 13.26 9.62 -3.43
C ASN A 119 13.68 9.57 -4.91
N HIS A 120 13.73 8.39 -5.53
CA HIS A 120 13.97 8.26 -6.97
C HIS A 120 12.84 8.90 -7.79
N ASP A 121 11.60 8.84 -7.33
CA ASP A 121 10.45 9.44 -8.02
C ASP A 121 10.48 10.96 -8.07
N GLU A 122 11.30 11.63 -7.26
CA GLU A 122 11.51 13.08 -7.28
C GLU A 122 12.53 13.53 -8.33
N GLY A 123 13.36 12.61 -8.83
CA GLY A 123 14.31 12.88 -9.91
C GLY A 123 15.72 13.26 -9.48
N GLY A 124 16.05 13.18 -8.19
CA GLY A 124 17.42 13.45 -7.70
C GLY A 124 17.92 14.84 -8.10
N LEU A 125 19.09 14.88 -8.74
CA LEU A 125 19.70 16.13 -9.24
C LEU A 125 18.95 16.79 -10.41
N SER A 126 17.97 16.11 -10.99
CA SER A 126 17.09 16.62 -12.05
C SER A 126 15.62 16.48 -11.63
N PRO A 127 15.16 17.32 -10.71
CA PRO A 127 13.81 17.23 -10.15
C PRO A 127 12.71 17.19 -11.20
N SER A 128 11.71 16.35 -10.99
CA SER A 128 10.58 16.16 -11.91
C SER A 128 9.29 15.95 -11.15
N GLU A 129 8.21 16.56 -11.63
CA GLU A 129 6.86 16.39 -11.07
C GLU A 129 6.11 15.19 -11.67
N THR A 130 6.70 14.47 -12.65
CA THR A 130 6.00 13.45 -13.45
C THR A 130 5.29 12.38 -12.61
N ILE A 131 5.96 11.83 -11.59
CA ILE A 131 5.36 10.82 -10.71
C ILE A 131 4.48 11.46 -9.65
N LYS A 132 4.86 12.61 -9.09
CA LYS A 132 4.03 13.34 -8.13
C LYS A 132 2.69 13.73 -8.75
N ASP A 133 2.67 14.30 -9.95
CA ASP A 133 1.44 14.65 -10.68
C ASP A 133 0.58 13.42 -10.97
N TYR A 134 1.21 12.32 -11.35
CA TYR A 134 0.52 11.05 -11.58
C TYR A 134 -0.15 10.55 -10.31
N LEU A 135 0.54 10.54 -9.16
CA LEU A 135 -0.03 10.09 -7.89
C LEU A 135 -1.12 11.05 -7.38
N ILE A 136 -0.96 12.37 -7.55
CA ILE A 136 -2.01 13.35 -7.24
C ILE A 136 -3.26 13.09 -8.11
N SER A 137 -3.10 12.75 -9.37
CA SER A 137 -4.25 12.43 -10.23
C SER A 137 -5.04 11.21 -9.72
N ARG A 138 -4.35 10.21 -9.15
CA ARG A 138 -4.94 8.98 -8.61
C ARG A 138 -5.49 9.15 -7.20
N HIS A 139 -4.74 9.77 -6.31
CA HIS A 139 -5.02 9.81 -4.88
C HIS A 139 -5.48 11.18 -4.36
N LYS A 140 -5.51 12.21 -5.24
CA LYS A 140 -5.92 13.61 -4.98
C LYS A 140 -4.91 14.42 -4.18
N ALA A 141 -3.94 13.79 -3.54
CA ALA A 141 -2.85 14.44 -2.80
C ALA A 141 -1.65 13.48 -2.69
N LEU A 142 -0.48 13.97 -2.29
CA LEU A 142 0.70 13.15 -2.00
C LEU A 142 0.64 12.56 -0.58
N CYS A 143 0.15 13.35 0.42
CA CYS A 143 -0.29 12.79 1.68
C CYS A 143 -1.79 12.56 1.61
N TYR A 144 -2.25 11.35 1.83
CA TYR A 144 -3.66 10.99 1.76
C TYR A 144 -4.01 9.87 2.73
N THR A 145 -5.29 9.64 2.96
CA THR A 145 -5.80 8.59 3.82
C THR A 145 -6.92 7.80 3.16
N PHE A 146 -7.11 6.58 3.61
CA PHE A 146 -8.26 5.76 3.23
C PHE A 146 -8.55 4.71 4.30
N ASP A 147 -9.78 4.19 4.33
CA ASP A 147 -10.20 3.17 5.27
C ASP A 147 -10.49 1.85 4.54
N LYS A 148 -10.09 0.74 5.14
CA LYS A 148 -10.43 -0.62 4.67
C LYS A 148 -10.68 -1.56 5.85
N CYS A 149 -11.82 -2.22 5.84
CA CYS A 149 -12.16 -3.26 6.81
C CYS A 149 -11.94 -2.82 8.29
N GLY A 150 -12.23 -1.55 8.59
CA GLY A 150 -12.05 -0.99 9.95
C GLY A 150 -10.62 -0.67 10.33
N VAL A 151 -9.70 -0.67 9.38
CA VAL A 151 -8.32 -0.18 9.53
C VAL A 151 -8.18 1.14 8.78
N HIS A 152 -7.62 2.13 9.46
CA HIS A 152 -7.26 3.42 8.88
C HIS A 152 -5.85 3.39 8.29
N PHE A 153 -5.66 3.92 7.09
CA PHE A 153 -4.38 3.98 6.38
C PHE A 153 -3.99 5.42 6.13
N VAL A 154 -2.76 5.76 6.48
CA VAL A 154 -2.16 7.08 6.27
C VAL A 154 -0.94 6.93 5.37
N ALA A 155 -1.01 7.49 4.18
CA ALA A 155 0.08 7.56 3.22
C ALA A 155 0.79 8.91 3.37
N LEU A 156 2.08 8.88 3.68
CA LEU A 156 2.89 10.07 3.88
C LEU A 156 3.86 10.26 2.72
N TYR A 157 3.90 11.46 2.21
CA TYR A 157 4.97 11.92 1.34
C TYR A 157 6.01 12.64 2.18
N SER A 158 7.22 12.10 2.20
CA SER A 158 8.37 12.73 2.80
C SER A 158 9.29 13.22 1.71
N ARG A 159 9.45 14.53 1.62
CA ARG A 159 10.32 15.15 0.64
C ARG A 159 11.76 14.70 0.86
N TYR A 160 12.41 14.22 -0.19
CA TYR A 160 13.84 13.93 -0.17
C TYR A 160 14.65 15.22 -0.28
N ASP A 161 15.68 15.35 0.57
CA ASP A 161 16.58 16.50 0.57
C ASP A 161 17.98 16.09 0.06
N GLU A 162 18.22 16.31 -1.21
CA GLU A 162 19.50 16.02 -1.85
C GLU A 162 20.70 16.73 -1.18
N SER A 163 20.46 17.87 -0.52
CA SER A 163 21.52 18.62 0.16
C SER A 163 22.11 17.86 1.35
N LEU A 164 21.37 16.92 1.94
CA LEU A 164 21.85 16.09 3.04
C LEU A 164 22.84 15.03 2.56
N ASN A 165 22.86 14.71 1.27
CA ASN A 165 23.71 13.68 0.67
C ASN A 165 23.81 12.40 1.52
N ALA A 166 22.68 11.97 2.06
CA ALA A 166 22.58 10.86 2.98
C ALA A 166 21.44 9.94 2.60
N PRO A 167 21.62 8.62 2.66
CA PRO A 167 20.55 7.66 2.38
C PRO A 167 19.43 7.72 3.42
N ALA A 168 19.73 8.17 4.63
CA ALA A 168 18.73 8.33 5.69
C ALA A 168 18.24 9.78 5.76
N GLN A 169 16.92 9.95 5.72
CA GLN A 169 16.23 11.24 5.64
C GLN A 169 15.21 11.43 6.76
N PRO A 170 14.93 12.67 7.19
CA PRO A 170 13.80 12.92 8.07
C PRO A 170 12.47 12.85 7.35
N ILE A 171 11.42 12.46 8.04
CA ILE A 171 10.05 12.74 7.61
C ILE A 171 9.83 14.25 7.70
N ALA A 172 9.36 14.84 6.60
CA ALA A 172 9.15 16.28 6.53
C ALA A 172 8.12 16.76 7.56
N LYS A 173 8.33 17.96 8.09
CA LYS A 173 7.43 18.56 9.10
C LYS A 173 5.99 18.61 8.61
N GLU A 174 5.76 18.95 7.36
CA GLU A 174 4.43 19.04 6.74
C GLU A 174 3.70 17.69 6.74
N ALA A 175 4.43 16.58 6.50
CA ALA A 175 3.89 15.23 6.58
C ALA A 175 3.56 14.84 8.02
N LEU A 176 4.41 15.18 9.00
CA LEU A 176 4.12 14.97 10.41
C LEU A 176 2.92 15.80 10.89
N ASP A 177 2.80 17.05 10.43
CA ASP A 177 1.65 17.90 10.74
C ASP A 177 0.35 17.38 10.08
N PHE A 178 0.43 16.83 8.88
CA PHE A 178 -0.69 16.14 8.24
C PHE A 178 -1.12 14.94 9.09
N LEU A 179 -0.19 14.08 9.46
CA LEU A 179 -0.42 12.90 10.29
C LEU A 179 -1.10 13.24 11.61
N ARG A 180 -0.58 14.22 12.36
CA ARG A 180 -1.16 14.67 13.65
C ARG A 180 -2.61 15.14 13.48
N ARG A 181 -2.87 15.97 12.46
CA ARG A 181 -4.22 16.49 12.17
C ARG A 181 -5.21 15.40 11.77
N ASP A 182 -4.73 14.39 11.08
CA ASP A 182 -5.56 13.29 10.63
C ASP A 182 -5.89 12.34 11.78
N LEU A 183 -4.87 11.88 12.51
CA LEU A 183 -5.05 10.99 13.66
C LEU A 183 -5.94 11.59 14.76
N ALA A 184 -5.88 12.91 14.97
CA ALA A 184 -6.73 13.61 15.94
C ALA A 184 -8.23 13.55 15.60
N LYS A 185 -8.59 13.22 14.36
CA LYS A 185 -9.99 13.08 13.90
C LYS A 185 -10.49 11.64 14.02
N GLN A 186 -9.58 10.68 14.20
CA GLN A 186 -9.96 9.27 14.22
C GLN A 186 -10.64 8.91 15.55
N PRO A 187 -11.66 8.04 15.53
CA PRO A 187 -12.19 7.46 16.73
C PRO A 187 -11.10 6.79 17.57
N LYS A 188 -11.17 6.94 18.89
CA LYS A 188 -10.18 6.35 19.80
C LYS A 188 -10.09 4.85 19.62
N GLY A 189 -8.85 4.35 19.46
CA GLY A 189 -8.57 2.93 19.30
C GLY A 189 -8.70 2.41 17.86
N THR A 190 -8.99 3.28 16.87
CA THR A 190 -8.98 2.89 15.45
C THR A 190 -7.59 2.34 15.09
N PRO A 191 -7.48 1.05 14.67
CA PRO A 191 -6.21 0.50 14.24
C PRO A 191 -5.74 1.23 12.98
N THR A 192 -4.51 1.72 13.01
CA THR A 192 -3.96 2.57 11.96
C THR A 192 -2.66 2.00 11.43
N VAL A 193 -2.51 2.02 10.11
CA VAL A 193 -1.27 1.73 9.39
C VAL A 193 -0.76 3.01 8.76
N VAL A 194 0.50 3.36 9.04
CA VAL A 194 1.17 4.54 8.47
C VAL A 194 2.20 4.06 7.46
N ALA A 195 2.30 4.70 6.31
CA ALA A 195 3.30 4.40 5.29
C ALA A 195 4.11 5.64 4.93
N ALA A 196 5.44 5.47 4.86
CA ALA A 196 6.39 6.45 4.38
C ALA A 196 7.52 5.71 3.65
N HIS A 197 8.11 6.30 2.60
CA HIS A 197 9.15 5.60 1.85
C HIS A 197 10.36 5.24 2.72
N HIS A 198 10.95 6.23 3.40
CA HIS A 198 12.00 5.97 4.39
C HIS A 198 11.41 5.29 5.62
N CYS A 199 12.02 4.16 6.01
CA CYS A 199 11.54 3.33 7.10
C CYS A 199 12.70 3.09 8.09
N PHE A 200 12.39 2.94 9.33
CA PHE A 200 13.22 2.66 10.50
C PHE A 200 14.67 3.16 10.42
N ASP A 201 15.60 2.42 9.79
CA ASP A 201 17.03 2.77 9.71
C ASP A 201 17.31 3.92 8.72
N SER A 202 16.45 4.11 7.73
CA SER A 202 16.54 5.21 6.78
C SER A 202 15.80 6.48 7.22
N MET A 203 15.17 6.44 8.39
CA MET A 203 14.43 7.58 8.97
C MET A 203 15.22 8.21 10.13
N THR A 204 15.68 9.45 9.96
CA THR A 204 16.52 10.11 10.97
C THR A 204 15.74 10.68 12.17
N ASN A 205 14.46 11.01 11.98
CA ASN A 205 13.58 11.55 13.02
C ASN A 205 12.44 10.59 13.41
N ARG A 206 12.76 9.31 13.51
CA ARG A 206 11.79 8.26 13.87
C ARG A 206 11.03 8.55 15.18
N ASP A 207 11.71 9.11 16.18
CA ASP A 207 11.07 9.43 17.45
C ASP A 207 10.01 10.53 17.30
N GLU A 208 10.24 11.53 16.44
CA GLU A 208 9.25 12.57 16.13
C GLU A 208 8.02 11.99 15.39
N LEU A 209 8.23 10.97 14.52
CA LEU A 209 7.13 10.24 13.90
C LEU A 209 6.31 9.52 14.96
N ILE A 210 6.96 8.81 15.89
CA ILE A 210 6.26 8.09 16.97
C ILE A 210 5.54 9.05 17.90
N ASP A 211 6.16 10.19 18.22
CA ASP A 211 5.52 11.26 19.01
C ASP A 211 4.28 11.85 18.30
N ALA A 212 4.28 11.86 16.96
CA ALA A 212 3.13 12.33 16.18
C ALA A 212 1.92 11.40 16.28
N PHE A 213 2.09 10.14 16.69
CA PHE A 213 0.98 9.21 16.90
C PHE A 213 0.15 9.55 18.13
N ALA A 214 0.72 10.23 19.11
CA ALA A 214 0.05 10.56 20.39
C ALA A 214 -0.65 9.31 20.99
N ASP A 215 -1.96 9.39 21.22
CA ASP A 215 -2.78 8.28 21.74
C ASP A 215 -3.42 7.39 20.65
N ALA A 216 -3.09 7.59 19.38
CA ALA A 216 -3.66 6.80 18.29
C ALA A 216 -3.15 5.35 18.32
N ASN A 217 -3.99 4.40 17.92
CA ASN A 217 -3.63 2.98 17.86
C ASN A 217 -2.90 2.66 16.55
N VAL A 218 -1.66 3.16 16.39
CA VAL A 218 -0.82 2.82 15.24
C VAL A 218 -0.24 1.43 15.44
N ILE A 219 -0.71 0.47 14.65
CA ILE A 219 -0.33 -0.95 14.74
C ILE A 219 0.84 -1.32 13.85
N LEU A 220 1.14 -0.49 12.82
CA LEU A 220 2.18 -0.79 11.84
C LEU A 220 2.64 0.48 11.13
N VAL A 221 3.95 0.59 10.90
CA VAL A 221 4.57 1.51 9.95
C VAL A 221 5.18 0.71 8.81
N LEU A 222 4.85 1.06 7.57
CA LEU A 222 5.38 0.47 6.34
C LEU A 222 6.34 1.43 5.66
N GLY A 223 7.39 0.90 5.03
CA GLY A 223 8.27 1.66 4.16
C GLY A 223 9.09 0.78 3.23
N GLY A 224 10.08 1.38 2.57
CA GLY A 224 10.97 0.72 1.64
C GLY A 224 12.39 1.26 1.74
N HIS A 225 12.99 1.64 0.61
CA HIS A 225 14.27 2.31 0.46
C HIS A 225 15.51 1.39 0.48
N TYR A 226 15.59 0.41 1.38
CA TYR A 226 16.76 -0.50 1.43
C TYR A 226 16.53 -1.85 0.70
N HIS A 227 15.44 -1.97 -0.06
CA HIS A 227 15.15 -3.09 -0.99
C HIS A 227 15.06 -4.47 -0.34
N GLN A 228 14.94 -4.56 0.98
CA GLN A 228 14.93 -5.83 1.71
C GLN A 228 13.74 -5.93 2.66
N ALA A 229 13.25 -7.14 2.87
CA ALA A 229 12.26 -7.37 3.91
C ALA A 229 12.92 -7.32 5.29
N LYS A 230 12.46 -6.41 6.15
CA LYS A 230 12.97 -6.27 7.51
C LYS A 230 11.86 -5.86 8.49
N VAL A 231 11.91 -6.41 9.68
CA VAL A 231 11.00 -6.07 10.79
C VAL A 231 11.82 -5.50 11.93
N ASP A 232 11.45 -4.32 12.36
CA ASP A 232 11.99 -3.64 13.54
C ASP A 232 10.85 -3.16 14.44
N SER A 233 11.19 -2.66 15.63
CA SER A 233 10.24 -2.04 16.52
C SER A 233 10.91 -0.95 17.36
N ALA A 234 10.16 0.10 17.66
CA ALA A 234 10.56 1.14 18.59
C ALA A 234 9.36 1.62 19.39
N ARG A 235 9.52 1.75 20.70
CA ARG A 235 8.49 2.28 21.63
C ARG A 235 7.13 1.59 21.49
N GLY A 236 7.14 0.27 21.18
CA GLY A 236 5.93 -0.54 21.03
C GLY A 236 5.26 -0.48 19.65
N VAL A 237 5.84 0.26 18.71
CA VAL A 237 5.37 0.35 17.31
C VAL A 237 6.20 -0.58 16.43
N TYR A 238 5.54 -1.34 15.56
CA TYR A 238 6.20 -2.21 14.57
C TYR A 238 6.47 -1.44 13.28
N PHE A 239 7.65 -1.69 12.72
CA PHE A 239 8.09 -1.17 11.43
C PHE A 239 8.39 -2.35 10.51
N VAL A 240 7.85 -2.32 9.31
CA VAL A 240 8.12 -3.31 8.27
C VAL A 240 8.64 -2.59 7.03
N GLU A 241 9.88 -2.87 6.72
CA GLU A 241 10.49 -2.48 5.45
C GLU A 241 10.10 -3.51 4.39
N LEU A 242 9.58 -3.02 3.28
CA LEU A 242 9.09 -3.84 2.18
C LEU A 242 10.22 -4.17 1.22
N PRO A 243 10.26 -5.41 0.71
CA PRO A 243 11.27 -5.81 -0.25
C PRO A 243 10.99 -5.23 -1.63
N SER A 244 12.06 -5.09 -2.42
CA SER A 244 12.02 -4.66 -3.81
C SER A 244 11.79 -5.84 -4.76
N PRO A 245 10.88 -5.71 -5.74
CA PRO A 245 10.74 -6.63 -6.86
C PRO A 245 11.69 -6.31 -8.02
N GLU A 246 12.64 -5.38 -7.85
CA GLU A 246 13.56 -4.98 -8.91
C GLU A 246 14.39 -6.16 -9.45
N LEU A 247 15.03 -5.96 -10.61
CA LEU A 247 15.75 -7.03 -11.32
C LEU A 247 16.84 -7.68 -10.48
N LYS A 248 17.57 -6.89 -9.68
CA LYS A 248 18.66 -7.34 -8.79
C LYS A 248 18.16 -7.73 -7.40
N GLY A 249 16.90 -7.43 -7.07
CA GLY A 249 16.31 -7.74 -5.79
C GLY A 249 16.08 -9.24 -5.57
N LEU A 250 15.71 -9.61 -4.37
CA LEU A 250 15.47 -11.01 -3.97
C LEU A 250 14.25 -11.63 -4.65
N GLY A 251 13.38 -10.83 -5.27
CA GLY A 251 12.15 -11.31 -5.90
C GLY A 251 11.06 -11.59 -4.87
N GLU A 252 10.86 -10.66 -3.95
CA GLU A 252 9.90 -10.76 -2.86
C GLU A 252 8.86 -9.63 -2.92
N PHE A 253 7.69 -9.89 -2.35
CA PHE A 253 6.75 -8.89 -1.86
C PHE A 253 6.19 -9.36 -0.52
N THR A 254 5.64 -8.46 0.29
CA THR A 254 5.14 -8.80 1.62
C THR A 254 3.63 -9.02 1.58
N VAL A 255 3.16 -10.09 2.22
CA VAL A 255 1.75 -10.32 2.52
C VAL A 255 1.47 -9.85 3.93
N VAL A 256 0.49 -8.95 4.09
CA VAL A 256 0.05 -8.45 5.39
C VAL A 256 -1.36 -8.97 5.65
N ARG A 257 -1.56 -9.56 6.84
CA ARG A 257 -2.86 -10.02 7.34
C ARG A 257 -3.13 -9.39 8.71
N ILE A 258 -4.28 -8.75 8.84
CA ILE A 258 -4.73 -8.10 10.08
C ILE A 258 -6.05 -8.74 10.50
N THR A 259 -6.09 -9.31 11.70
CA THR A 259 -7.29 -9.79 12.36
C THR A 259 -7.69 -8.87 13.51
N SER A 260 -8.69 -9.22 14.29
CA SER A 260 -9.11 -8.48 15.48
C SER A 260 -8.02 -8.39 16.57
N ASP A 261 -7.09 -9.33 16.58
CA ASP A 261 -6.09 -9.49 17.65
C ASP A 261 -4.68 -9.82 17.17
N ARG A 262 -4.47 -10.01 15.85
CA ARG A 262 -3.17 -10.45 15.31
C ARG A 262 -2.80 -9.67 14.05
N LEU A 263 -1.53 -9.30 13.96
CA LEU A 263 -0.88 -8.71 12.78
C LEU A 263 0.21 -9.65 12.30
N VAL A 264 0.13 -10.05 11.05
CA VAL A 264 1.16 -10.83 10.35
C VAL A 264 1.64 -10.04 9.16
N ALA A 265 2.97 -9.91 9.00
CA ALA A 265 3.60 -9.47 7.76
C ALA A 265 4.70 -10.46 7.40
N ILE A 266 4.58 -11.10 6.24
CA ILE A 266 5.49 -12.15 5.80
C ILE A 266 5.83 -11.99 4.32
N PRO A 267 7.13 -11.98 3.94
CA PRO A 267 7.53 -11.92 2.55
C PRO A 267 7.28 -13.24 1.83
N TYR A 268 6.81 -13.12 0.59
CA TYR A 268 6.69 -14.24 -0.34
C TYR A 268 7.67 -14.05 -1.50
N ASN A 269 8.58 -15.00 -1.65
CA ASN A 269 9.51 -15.02 -2.77
C ASN A 269 8.84 -15.65 -3.99
N TYR A 270 8.47 -14.80 -4.95
CA TYR A 270 7.73 -15.22 -6.14
C TYR A 270 8.61 -15.97 -7.16
N ARG A 271 9.93 -15.81 -7.12
CA ARG A 271 10.86 -16.55 -7.99
C ARG A 271 10.99 -18.00 -7.55
N SER A 272 11.18 -18.23 -6.26
CA SER A 272 11.27 -19.58 -5.69
C SER A 272 9.92 -20.18 -5.32
N LYS A 273 8.84 -19.38 -5.31
CA LYS A 273 7.48 -19.73 -4.85
C LYS A 273 7.46 -20.24 -3.41
N LYS A 274 8.23 -19.57 -2.53
CA LYS A 274 8.37 -19.94 -1.11
C LYS A 274 8.18 -18.74 -0.21
N TRP A 275 7.72 -18.99 1.00
CA TRP A 275 7.74 -18.01 2.07
C TRP A 275 9.17 -17.74 2.53
N SER A 276 9.49 -16.48 2.81
CA SER A 276 10.80 -16.06 3.31
C SER A 276 10.74 -15.94 4.83
N GLU A 277 11.18 -16.98 5.52
CA GLU A 277 11.05 -17.12 6.98
C GLU A 277 12.33 -16.77 7.75
N GLY A 278 13.12 -15.83 7.26
CA GLY A 278 14.33 -15.39 7.96
C GLY A 278 14.02 -14.65 9.27
N ALA A 279 14.96 -14.72 10.23
CA ALA A 279 14.92 -13.88 11.42
C ALA A 279 14.81 -12.40 11.00
N LYS A 280 14.00 -11.61 11.71
CA LYS A 280 13.72 -10.19 11.38
C LYS A 280 13.03 -9.93 10.02
N LYS A 281 12.56 -10.95 9.32
CA LYS A 281 11.78 -10.76 8.08
C LYS A 281 10.28 -10.89 8.30
N VAL A 282 9.86 -11.55 9.35
CA VAL A 282 8.46 -11.89 9.61
C VAL A 282 7.99 -11.20 10.88
N LEU A 283 6.94 -10.40 10.76
CA LEU A 283 6.16 -9.91 11.89
C LEU A 283 5.01 -10.89 12.14
N ASP A 284 4.85 -11.29 13.39
CA ASP A 284 3.75 -12.10 13.89
C ASP A 284 3.48 -11.65 15.33
N ALA A 285 2.51 -10.77 15.52
CA ALA A 285 2.33 -10.08 16.78
C ALA A 285 0.85 -9.96 17.17
N ALA A 286 0.59 -9.99 18.47
CA ALA A 286 -0.69 -9.61 19.03
C ALA A 286 -0.89 -8.08 18.94
N ILE A 287 -2.08 -7.65 18.54
CA ILE A 287 -2.46 -6.24 18.41
C ILE A 287 -3.87 -6.00 18.94
N LYS A 288 -4.23 -4.72 19.10
CA LYS A 288 -5.62 -4.28 19.14
C LYS A 288 -6.05 -3.93 17.71
N GLY A 289 -6.51 -4.93 16.99
CA GLY A 289 -6.94 -4.80 15.61
C GLY A 289 -8.36 -4.25 15.48
N PRO A 290 -8.94 -4.25 14.27
CA PRO A 290 -10.31 -3.84 14.02
C PRO A 290 -11.28 -4.84 14.66
N SER A 291 -12.49 -4.38 15.02
CA SER A 291 -13.50 -5.30 15.55
C SER A 291 -13.89 -6.35 14.51
N ARG A 292 -14.24 -7.55 14.96
CA ARG A 292 -14.77 -8.61 14.06
C ARG A 292 -15.95 -8.13 13.23
N GLU A 293 -16.78 -7.26 13.83
CA GLU A 293 -17.91 -6.64 13.15
C GLU A 293 -17.47 -5.71 12.03
N ALA A 294 -16.43 -4.88 12.23
CA ALA A 294 -15.85 -4.02 11.18
C ALA A 294 -15.24 -4.84 10.05
N LEU A 295 -14.53 -5.93 10.36
CA LEU A 295 -14.00 -6.87 9.37
C LEU A 295 -15.12 -7.59 8.60
N SER A 296 -16.24 -7.85 9.23
CA SER A 296 -17.39 -8.55 8.62
C SER A 296 -18.34 -7.62 7.85
N ARG A 297 -18.54 -6.37 8.31
CA ARG A 297 -19.40 -5.37 7.62
C ARG A 297 -18.87 -4.98 6.23
N ALA A 298 -17.57 -5.05 6.01
CA ALA A 298 -16.98 -4.84 4.69
C ALA A 298 -17.42 -5.91 3.65
N VAL A 299 -18.17 -6.92 4.08
CA VAL A 299 -18.70 -8.03 3.26
C VAL A 299 -20.12 -7.76 2.76
N GLN A 300 -20.86 -6.80 3.33
CA GLN A 300 -22.23 -6.51 2.89
C GLN A 300 -22.22 -5.55 1.70
N PRO A 301 -22.98 -5.84 0.63
CA PRO A 301 -23.18 -4.86 -0.44
C PRO A 301 -23.90 -3.63 0.15
N PRO A 302 -23.68 -2.42 -0.39
CA PRO A 302 -24.49 -1.26 -0.02
C PRO A 302 -25.95 -1.57 -0.34
N GLU A 303 -26.84 -1.27 0.63
CA GLU A 303 -28.29 -1.31 0.47
C GLU A 303 -28.77 -0.37 -0.64
#